data_e2b43b6fef0aab8768adb846324b73ab
#
_entry.id   e2b43b6fef0aab8768adb846324b73ab
#
_cell.length_a   1.000
_cell.length_b   1.000
_cell.length_c   1.000
_cell.angle_alpha   90.00
_cell.angle_beta   90.00
_cell.angle_gamma   90.00
#
_symmetry.space_group_name_H-M   'P 1'
#
loop_
_entity.id
_entity.type
_entity.pdbx_description
1 polymer ?
#
loop_
_entity_poly.entity_id
_entity_poly.type
_entity_poly.pdbx_seq_one_letter_code
_entity_poly.pdbx_strand_id
1 'polypeptide(L)'
;TYPYQNIGSSTSIIKEIVSGLHEISEKIKRSKKPLIIIGESALYGKAGEYVFETLKSYLSTNNFIREDWNALNILTQQASRVGSIDLGIYSISENDNYSFFNKLENNDFKFMYLLGADNINFDKKDKFIVYQGSHGDKGAEIADIILPGAAYTEKNGLFVNLEGKLQSAYKASYPPGDAREDWIIFKNLASMIKKPFEYKNVKHLRESINKHIQLKINNHVTKINEINFVEENISIKPIDYYYTNPVARSSKIMSECRQISKKLLFTGIEKAS
;
A
#
# COMPACT_ATOMS: atom_id res chain seq x y z
N THR A 1 -12.85 14.65 -18.71
CA THR A 1 -13.16 13.25 -19.02
C THR A 1 -12.85 12.94 -20.47
N TYR A 2 -12.36 11.76 -20.74
CA TYR A 2 -12.03 11.25 -22.07
C TYR A 2 -12.89 10.00 -22.35
N PRO A 3 -13.15 9.66 -23.61
CA PRO A 3 -13.90 8.46 -23.94
C PRO A 3 -13.10 7.21 -23.57
N TYR A 4 -13.76 6.27 -22.92
CA TYR A 4 -13.23 4.94 -22.62
C TYR A 4 -14.30 3.86 -22.81
N GLN A 5 -13.89 2.64 -23.00
CA GLN A 5 -14.77 1.50 -23.13
C GLN A 5 -14.78 0.74 -21.79
N ASN A 6 -15.95 0.70 -21.15
CA ASN A 6 -16.16 -0.18 -20.00
C ASN A 6 -16.47 -1.59 -20.52
N ILE A 7 -15.63 -2.57 -20.12
CA ILE A 7 -15.77 -3.95 -20.56
C ILE A 7 -16.35 -4.86 -19.46
N GLY A 8 -16.73 -4.26 -18.30
CA GLY A 8 -17.39 -4.95 -17.19
C GLY A 8 -16.52 -5.07 -15.94
N SER A 9 -17.02 -5.82 -14.95
CA SER A 9 -16.41 -5.97 -13.62
C SER A 9 -16.06 -7.41 -13.23
N SER A 10 -16.51 -8.41 -13.99
CA SER A 10 -16.24 -9.81 -13.66
C SER A 10 -14.82 -10.24 -14.04
N THR A 11 -14.20 -11.07 -13.21
CA THR A 11 -12.92 -11.72 -13.50
C THR A 11 -12.99 -12.67 -14.70
N SER A 12 -14.18 -13.13 -15.11
CA SER A 12 -14.37 -13.87 -16.35
C SER A 12 -13.91 -13.11 -17.59
N ILE A 13 -14.03 -11.78 -17.59
CA ILE A 13 -13.54 -10.93 -18.68
C ILE A 13 -12.01 -11.02 -18.80
N ILE A 14 -11.30 -11.04 -17.67
CA ILE A 14 -9.84 -11.24 -17.66
C ILE A 14 -9.50 -12.59 -18.30
N LYS A 15 -10.23 -13.65 -17.94
CA LYS A 15 -10.08 -14.98 -18.54
C LYS A 15 -10.29 -14.96 -20.05
N GLU A 16 -11.33 -14.30 -20.52
CA GLU A 16 -11.61 -14.15 -21.95
C GLU A 16 -10.51 -13.35 -22.69
N ILE A 17 -10.00 -12.28 -22.07
CA ILE A 17 -8.91 -11.48 -22.63
C ILE A 17 -7.64 -12.32 -22.80
N VAL A 18 -7.21 -13.02 -21.77
CA VAL A 18 -5.95 -13.79 -21.81
C VAL A 18 -6.06 -15.04 -22.69
N SER A 19 -7.26 -15.61 -22.83
CA SER A 19 -7.51 -16.74 -23.74
C SER A 19 -7.72 -16.33 -25.21
N GLY A 20 -7.83 -15.03 -25.49
CA GLY A 20 -8.02 -14.52 -26.85
C GLY A 20 -9.48 -14.50 -27.32
N LEU A 21 -10.43 -14.75 -26.44
CA LEU A 21 -11.87 -14.79 -26.77
C LEU A 21 -12.52 -13.40 -26.78
N HIS A 22 -11.92 -12.44 -26.07
CA HIS A 22 -12.44 -11.08 -26.02
C HIS A 22 -11.93 -10.23 -27.19
N GLU A 23 -12.75 -9.36 -27.74
CA GLU A 23 -12.40 -8.49 -28.88
C GLU A 23 -11.13 -7.62 -28.68
N ILE A 24 -10.84 -7.23 -27.44
CA ILE A 24 -9.67 -6.43 -27.08
C ILE A 24 -8.36 -7.24 -27.17
N SER A 25 -8.42 -8.55 -27.13
CA SER A 25 -7.25 -9.44 -27.08
C SER A 25 -6.33 -9.23 -28.28
N GLU A 26 -6.91 -9.10 -29.47
CA GLU A 26 -6.16 -8.84 -30.70
C GLU A 26 -5.50 -7.45 -30.69
N LYS A 27 -6.16 -6.46 -30.13
CA LYS A 27 -5.59 -5.10 -29.99
C LYS A 27 -4.36 -5.13 -29.06
N ILE A 28 -4.45 -5.86 -27.94
CA ILE A 28 -3.33 -6.01 -27.00
C ILE A 28 -2.16 -6.72 -27.68
N LYS A 29 -2.41 -7.87 -28.37
CA LYS A 29 -1.37 -8.64 -29.06
C LYS A 29 -0.64 -7.87 -30.13
N ARG A 30 -1.34 -7.01 -30.88
CA ARG A 30 -0.75 -6.17 -31.93
C ARG A 30 -0.04 -4.92 -31.42
N SER A 31 -0.23 -4.58 -30.14
CA SER A 31 0.41 -3.41 -29.54
C SER A 31 1.89 -3.65 -29.31
N LYS A 32 2.73 -2.71 -29.72
CA LYS A 32 4.19 -2.78 -29.49
C LYS A 32 4.54 -2.59 -28.01
N LYS A 33 3.79 -1.73 -27.32
CA LYS A 33 3.98 -1.37 -25.92
C LYS A 33 2.62 -1.30 -25.20
N PRO A 34 1.95 -2.43 -24.98
CA PRO A 34 0.71 -2.46 -24.22
C PRO A 34 1.00 -2.09 -22.75
N LEU A 35 0.03 -1.50 -22.07
CA LEU A 35 0.12 -1.17 -20.65
C LEU A 35 -1.14 -1.68 -19.95
N ILE A 36 -0.94 -2.51 -18.92
CA ILE A 36 -1.99 -2.96 -18.01
C ILE A 36 -1.73 -2.35 -16.65
N ILE A 37 -2.69 -1.61 -16.15
CA ILE A 37 -2.65 -1.00 -14.82
C ILE A 37 -3.70 -1.68 -13.95
N ILE A 38 -3.26 -2.33 -12.88
CA ILE A 38 -4.14 -2.95 -11.89
C ILE A 38 -4.32 -1.95 -10.74
N GLY A 39 -5.55 -1.48 -10.52
CA GLY A 39 -5.88 -0.75 -9.30
C GLY A 39 -5.78 -1.68 -8.09
N GLU A 40 -5.16 -1.23 -6.99
CA GLU A 40 -4.93 -2.05 -5.79
C GLU A 40 -6.23 -2.68 -5.25
N SER A 41 -7.39 -2.02 -5.44
CA SER A 41 -8.69 -2.55 -5.03
C SER A 41 -9.04 -3.90 -5.68
N ALA A 42 -8.56 -4.15 -6.89
CA ALA A 42 -8.81 -5.42 -7.58
C ALA A 42 -8.05 -6.61 -6.95
N LEU A 43 -7.07 -6.33 -6.09
CA LEU A 43 -6.25 -7.33 -5.41
C LEU A 43 -6.76 -7.67 -4.00
N TYR A 44 -7.77 -6.98 -3.49
CA TYR A 44 -8.31 -7.22 -2.14
C TYR A 44 -9.38 -8.31 -2.05
N GLY A 45 -9.94 -8.74 -3.17
CA GLY A 45 -10.95 -9.79 -3.24
C GLY A 45 -10.35 -11.20 -3.16
N LYS A 46 -11.22 -12.20 -3.13
CA LYS A 46 -10.82 -13.62 -3.20
C LYS A 46 -10.10 -13.95 -4.51
N ALA A 47 -10.45 -13.25 -5.58
CA ALA A 47 -9.83 -13.40 -6.90
C ALA A 47 -8.56 -12.56 -7.08
N GLY A 48 -8.11 -11.81 -6.08
CA GLY A 48 -6.96 -10.89 -6.22
C GLY A 48 -5.69 -11.56 -6.69
N GLU A 49 -5.38 -12.73 -6.14
CA GLU A 49 -4.23 -13.53 -6.56
C GLU A 49 -4.39 -14.04 -8.00
N TYR A 50 -5.59 -14.52 -8.36
CA TYR A 50 -5.91 -14.93 -9.73
C TYR A 50 -5.72 -13.77 -10.72
N VAL A 51 -6.24 -12.58 -10.41
CA VAL A 51 -6.11 -11.39 -11.26
C VAL A 51 -4.62 -11.06 -11.50
N PHE A 52 -3.83 -11.02 -10.43
CA PHE A 52 -2.42 -10.67 -10.51
C PHE A 52 -1.61 -11.70 -11.29
N GLU A 53 -1.66 -12.96 -10.90
CA GLU A 53 -0.85 -14.03 -11.50
C GLU A 53 -1.24 -14.31 -12.96
N THR A 54 -2.54 -14.27 -13.28
CA THR A 54 -3.02 -14.45 -14.65
C THR A 54 -2.51 -13.35 -15.58
N LEU A 55 -2.61 -12.10 -15.18
CA LEU A 55 -2.12 -10.97 -16.00
C LEU A 55 -0.59 -10.97 -16.10
N LYS A 56 0.11 -11.27 -15.01
CA LYS A 56 1.57 -11.41 -15.00
C LYS A 56 2.02 -12.52 -15.96
N SER A 57 1.39 -13.68 -15.90
CA SER A 57 1.66 -14.81 -16.79
C SER A 57 1.42 -14.45 -18.26
N TYR A 58 0.25 -13.87 -18.55
CA TYR A 58 -0.11 -13.44 -19.91
C TYR A 58 0.90 -12.46 -20.50
N LEU A 59 1.30 -11.44 -19.74
CA LEU A 59 2.26 -10.41 -20.20
C LEU A 59 3.68 -10.98 -20.37
N SER A 60 4.08 -11.90 -19.50
CA SER A 60 5.38 -12.57 -19.60
C SER A 60 5.45 -13.50 -20.80
N THR A 61 4.42 -14.31 -21.01
CA THR A 61 4.34 -15.27 -22.13
C THR A 61 4.31 -14.58 -23.49
N ASN A 62 3.68 -13.40 -23.56
CA ASN A 62 3.63 -12.61 -24.79
C ASN A 62 4.82 -11.63 -24.96
N ASN A 63 5.83 -11.74 -24.11
CA ASN A 63 7.03 -10.88 -24.13
C ASN A 63 6.73 -9.37 -24.03
N PHE A 64 5.78 -9.00 -23.20
CA PHE A 64 5.44 -7.60 -22.91
C PHE A 64 6.14 -7.06 -21.65
N ILE A 65 6.83 -7.92 -20.89
CA ILE A 65 7.73 -7.53 -19.80
C ILE A 65 9.17 -7.72 -20.30
N ARG A 66 9.86 -6.64 -20.56
CA ARG A 66 11.20 -6.58 -21.17
C ARG A 66 12.05 -5.54 -20.46
N GLU A 67 13.35 -5.50 -20.75
CA GLU A 67 14.26 -4.46 -20.24
C GLU A 67 13.81 -3.04 -20.59
N ASP A 68 13.32 -2.83 -21.83
CA ASP A 68 12.89 -1.53 -22.33
C ASP A 68 11.42 -1.19 -22.06
N TRP A 69 10.64 -2.14 -21.54
CA TRP A 69 9.22 -1.96 -21.32
C TRP A 69 8.64 -2.90 -20.27
N ASN A 70 8.03 -2.33 -19.23
CA ASN A 70 7.25 -3.09 -18.26
C ASN A 70 5.75 -2.80 -18.48
N ALA A 71 5.04 -3.78 -19.02
CA ALA A 71 3.61 -3.67 -19.30
C ALA A 71 2.72 -3.82 -18.06
N LEU A 72 3.24 -4.32 -16.92
CA LEU A 72 2.46 -4.57 -15.71
C LEU A 72 2.75 -3.52 -14.65
N ASN A 73 1.71 -2.79 -14.26
CA ASN A 73 1.80 -1.80 -13.19
C ASN A 73 0.67 -1.97 -12.19
N ILE A 74 0.96 -1.72 -10.91
CA ILE A 74 -0.04 -1.72 -9.83
C ILE A 74 -0.18 -0.30 -9.31
N LEU A 75 -1.38 0.25 -9.40
CA LEU A 75 -1.69 1.57 -8.86
C LEU A 75 -2.03 1.43 -7.38
N THR A 76 -1.03 1.65 -6.54
CA THR A 76 -1.15 1.55 -5.08
C THR A 76 -1.85 2.77 -4.49
N GLN A 77 -2.60 2.57 -3.41
CA GLN A 77 -3.33 3.64 -2.73
C GLN A 77 -2.49 4.41 -1.70
N GLN A 78 -1.40 3.82 -1.22
CA GLN A 78 -0.58 4.42 -0.16
C GLN A 78 0.79 4.82 -0.68
N ALA A 79 1.22 6.04 -0.38
CA ALA A 79 2.48 6.62 -0.85
C ALA A 79 3.74 5.82 -0.43
N SER A 80 3.70 5.11 0.70
CA SER A 80 4.82 4.31 1.20
C SER A 80 4.75 2.82 0.84
N ARG A 81 3.73 2.39 0.09
CA ARG A 81 3.50 0.97 -0.22
C ARG A 81 4.67 0.34 -0.99
N VAL A 82 5.10 0.97 -2.08
CA VAL A 82 6.18 0.42 -2.91
C VAL A 82 7.48 0.34 -2.12
N GLY A 83 7.86 1.42 -1.42
CA GLY A 83 9.07 1.42 -0.59
C GLY A 83 9.03 0.39 0.55
N SER A 84 7.86 0.15 1.15
CA SER A 84 7.70 -0.89 2.16
C SER A 84 7.93 -2.29 1.59
N ILE A 85 7.38 -2.57 0.41
CA ILE A 85 7.59 -3.84 -0.29
C ILE A 85 9.07 -4.02 -0.64
N ASP A 86 9.73 -3.01 -1.17
CA ASP A 86 11.14 -3.04 -1.52
C ASP A 86 12.04 -3.31 -0.29
N LEU A 87 11.65 -2.82 0.87
CA LEU A 87 12.34 -3.08 2.14
C LEU A 87 12.00 -4.45 2.73
N GLY A 88 11.04 -5.18 2.18
CA GLY A 88 10.60 -6.46 2.71
C GLY A 88 9.66 -6.34 3.90
N ILE A 89 9.02 -5.16 4.09
CA ILE A 89 8.03 -4.94 5.14
C ILE A 89 6.67 -5.43 4.63
N TYR A 90 6.48 -6.73 4.64
CA TYR A 90 5.23 -7.39 4.30
C TYR A 90 5.13 -8.71 5.05
N SER A 91 3.91 -9.24 5.20
CA SER A 91 3.74 -10.56 5.81
C SER A 91 4.26 -11.64 4.86
N ILE A 92 5.30 -12.36 5.27
CA ILE A 92 5.78 -13.54 4.56
C ILE A 92 5.18 -14.74 5.28
N SER A 93 4.02 -15.17 4.86
CA SER A 93 3.52 -16.49 5.20
C SER A 93 3.41 -17.26 3.91
N GLU A 94 4.23 -18.26 3.73
CA GLU A 94 4.21 -19.10 2.54
C GLU A 94 2.89 -19.86 2.38
N ASN A 95 2.09 -19.94 3.46
CA ASN A 95 0.86 -20.73 3.49
C ASN A 95 -0.41 -19.97 3.90
N ASP A 96 -0.34 -18.66 4.24
CA ASP A 96 -1.52 -18.01 4.83
C ASP A 96 -1.52 -16.49 4.67
N ASN A 97 -2.00 -15.96 3.56
CA ASN A 97 -2.33 -14.55 3.45
C ASN A 97 -3.43 -14.10 4.44
N TYR A 98 -4.16 -15.05 4.99
CA TYR A 98 -5.16 -14.86 6.05
C TYR A 98 -4.59 -14.99 7.46
N SER A 99 -3.36 -15.48 7.65
CA SER A 99 -2.87 -15.84 8.98
C SER A 99 -2.73 -14.65 9.93
N PHE A 100 -2.34 -13.47 9.43
CA PHE A 100 -2.22 -12.28 10.29
C PHE A 100 -3.59 -11.83 10.82
N PHE A 101 -4.58 -11.66 9.94
CA PHE A 101 -5.92 -11.22 10.36
C PHE A 101 -6.64 -12.27 11.19
N ASN A 102 -6.52 -13.54 10.84
CA ASN A 102 -7.06 -14.64 11.64
C ASN A 102 -6.44 -14.67 13.05
N LYS A 103 -5.11 -14.52 13.17
CA LYS A 103 -4.43 -14.42 14.45
C LYS A 103 -4.86 -13.18 15.25
N LEU A 104 -5.10 -12.06 14.57
CA LEU A 104 -5.61 -10.85 15.20
C LEU A 104 -7.02 -11.07 15.77
N GLU A 105 -7.93 -11.66 15.01
CA GLU A 105 -9.31 -11.98 15.40
C GLU A 105 -9.35 -13.04 16.51
N ASN A 106 -8.52 -14.06 16.42
CA ASN A 106 -8.40 -15.12 17.43
C ASN A 106 -7.68 -14.67 18.72
N ASN A 107 -7.20 -13.42 18.75
CA ASN A 107 -6.48 -12.88 19.92
C ASN A 107 -5.13 -13.57 20.23
N ASP A 108 -4.44 -14.06 19.18
CA ASP A 108 -3.14 -14.76 19.34
C ASP A 108 -1.99 -13.80 19.67
N PHE A 109 -2.17 -12.51 19.40
CA PHE A 109 -1.19 -11.47 19.73
C PHE A 109 -1.45 -10.91 21.13
N LYS A 110 -0.43 -10.93 21.99
CA LYS A 110 -0.47 -10.30 23.33
C LYS A 110 0.16 -8.91 23.36
N PHE A 111 1.01 -8.61 22.39
CA PHE A 111 1.68 -7.32 22.21
C PHE A 111 1.56 -6.86 20.78
N MET A 112 1.24 -5.59 20.58
CA MET A 112 1.19 -4.97 19.26
C MET A 112 1.86 -3.59 19.29
N TYR A 113 2.68 -3.34 18.27
CA TYR A 113 3.28 -2.04 18.03
C TYR A 113 2.73 -1.45 16.74
N LEU A 114 1.96 -0.38 16.85
CA LEU A 114 1.29 0.30 15.75
C LEU A 114 2.14 1.49 15.29
N LEU A 115 2.91 1.32 14.23
CA LEU A 115 3.72 2.39 13.64
C LEU A 115 2.94 3.10 12.53
N GLY A 116 2.42 4.28 12.83
CA GLY A 116 1.61 5.07 11.88
C GLY A 116 0.34 4.33 11.42
N ALA A 117 -0.07 3.29 12.12
CA ALA A 117 -1.29 2.55 11.84
C ALA A 117 -2.48 3.18 12.58
N ASP A 118 -2.81 4.39 12.18
CA ASP A 118 -3.75 5.28 12.85
C ASP A 118 -5.21 4.98 12.50
N ASN A 119 -5.49 4.52 11.28
CA ASN A 119 -6.85 4.16 10.85
C ASN A 119 -7.05 2.64 10.84
N ILE A 120 -6.86 2.02 11.98
CA ILE A 120 -7.00 0.57 12.18
C ILE A 120 -8.29 0.27 12.93
N ASN A 121 -8.94 -0.85 12.59
CA ASN A 121 -10.18 -1.26 13.22
C ASN A 121 -10.10 -2.74 13.61
N PHE A 122 -9.92 -2.99 14.92
CA PHE A 122 -9.98 -4.33 15.53
C PHE A 122 -10.26 -4.20 17.02
N ASP A 123 -10.71 -5.28 17.64
CA ASP A 123 -10.95 -5.31 19.08
C ASP A 123 -9.64 -5.46 19.85
N LYS A 124 -9.38 -4.53 20.77
CA LYS A 124 -8.19 -4.56 21.62
C LYS A 124 -8.10 -5.84 22.44
N LYS A 125 -9.23 -6.25 23.03
CA LYS A 125 -9.27 -7.37 24.00
C LYS A 125 -8.19 -7.18 25.10
N ASP A 126 -7.40 -8.21 25.36
CA ASP A 126 -6.33 -8.23 26.37
C ASP A 126 -4.92 -7.92 25.81
N LYS A 127 -4.85 -7.32 24.60
CA LYS A 127 -3.58 -6.95 23.99
C LYS A 127 -2.98 -5.70 24.64
N PHE A 128 -1.66 -5.73 24.85
CA PHE A 128 -0.91 -4.53 25.18
C PHE A 128 -0.47 -3.83 23.90
N ILE A 129 -0.91 -2.59 23.73
CA ILE A 129 -0.74 -1.85 22.47
C ILE A 129 0.12 -0.60 22.69
N VAL A 130 1.20 -0.50 21.91
CA VAL A 130 2.00 0.72 21.76
C VAL A 130 1.64 1.36 20.42
N TYR A 131 1.23 2.61 20.44
CA TYR A 131 1.02 3.41 19.24
C TYR A 131 2.11 4.45 19.09
N GLN A 132 2.73 4.51 17.91
CA GLN A 132 3.67 5.57 17.51
C GLN A 132 3.10 6.29 16.29
N GLY A 133 2.80 7.57 16.42
CA GLY A 133 2.21 8.35 15.34
C GLY A 133 2.16 9.84 15.68
N SER A 134 1.76 10.64 14.69
CA SER A 134 1.77 12.11 14.79
C SER A 134 0.42 12.72 15.20
N HIS A 135 -0.67 12.00 15.03
CA HIS A 135 -2.03 12.48 15.30
C HIS A 135 -2.84 11.40 15.99
N GLY A 136 -3.76 11.83 16.86
CA GLY A 136 -4.74 10.94 17.47
C GLY A 136 -5.72 10.42 16.42
N ASP A 137 -5.96 9.12 16.44
CA ASP A 137 -6.98 8.41 15.66
C ASP A 137 -7.24 7.06 16.33
N LYS A 138 -7.96 6.16 15.70
CA LYS A 138 -8.35 4.85 16.26
C LYS A 138 -7.19 4.07 16.87
N GLY A 139 -6.01 4.10 16.25
CA GLY A 139 -4.82 3.47 16.81
C GLY A 139 -4.38 4.07 18.15
N ALA A 140 -4.48 5.38 18.31
CA ALA A 140 -4.17 6.06 19.57
C ALA A 140 -5.26 5.81 20.63
N GLU A 141 -6.54 5.74 20.24
CA GLU A 141 -7.66 5.52 21.17
C GLU A 141 -7.56 4.17 21.91
N ILE A 142 -7.03 3.14 21.27
CA ILE A 142 -6.90 1.79 21.84
C ILE A 142 -5.53 1.52 22.48
N ALA A 143 -4.57 2.45 22.35
CA ALA A 143 -3.21 2.26 22.84
C ALA A 143 -3.11 2.35 24.37
N ASP A 144 -2.22 1.54 24.95
CA ASP A 144 -1.81 1.64 26.36
C ASP A 144 -0.66 2.65 26.53
N ILE A 145 0.19 2.76 25.50
CA ILE A 145 1.29 3.74 25.45
C ILE A 145 1.25 4.44 24.08
N ILE A 146 1.39 5.77 24.12
CA ILE A 146 1.53 6.60 22.94
C ILE A 146 2.92 7.20 22.90
N LEU A 147 3.65 6.97 21.79
CA LEU A 147 4.93 7.57 21.50
C LEU A 147 4.74 8.64 20.42
N PRO A 148 4.92 9.94 20.74
CA PRO A 148 4.67 11.00 19.78
C PRO A 148 5.72 10.98 18.66
N GLY A 149 5.27 10.67 17.46
CA GLY A 149 6.06 10.66 16.23
C GLY A 149 5.89 11.95 15.43
N ALA A 150 6.90 12.31 14.65
CA ALA A 150 6.84 13.45 13.73
C ALA A 150 5.87 13.19 12.58
N ALA A 151 5.11 14.21 12.17
CA ALA A 151 4.31 14.18 10.95
C ALA A 151 5.22 14.10 9.70
N TYR A 152 4.66 13.71 8.56
CA TYR A 152 5.45 13.58 7.31
C TYR A 152 6.06 14.92 6.87
N THR A 153 5.47 16.05 7.24
CA THR A 153 5.99 17.41 6.99
C THR A 153 7.11 17.83 7.96
N GLU A 154 7.31 17.09 9.05
CA GLU A 154 8.23 17.40 10.15
C GLU A 154 9.44 16.47 10.18
N LYS A 155 9.52 15.54 9.23
CA LYS A 155 10.63 14.58 9.11
C LYS A 155 11.12 14.46 7.68
N ASN A 156 12.39 14.07 7.55
CA ASN A 156 12.93 13.70 6.25
C ASN A 156 12.53 12.25 5.94
N GLY A 157 12.03 12.00 4.74
CA GLY A 157 11.57 10.69 4.31
C GLY A 157 12.16 10.26 2.97
N LEU A 158 12.09 8.96 2.69
CA LEU A 158 12.34 8.38 1.39
C LEU A 158 11.06 7.72 0.91
N PHE A 159 10.73 7.91 -0.36
CA PHE A 159 9.56 7.34 -1.00
C PHE A 159 9.98 6.70 -2.32
N VAL A 160 9.39 5.57 -2.63
CA VAL A 160 9.54 4.94 -3.93
C VAL A 160 8.23 5.10 -4.70
N ASN A 161 8.29 5.69 -5.89
CA ASN A 161 7.10 5.84 -6.74
C ASN A 161 6.78 4.54 -7.50
N LEU A 162 5.70 4.56 -8.28
CA LEU A 162 5.27 3.38 -9.05
C LEU A 162 6.27 2.94 -10.14
N GLU A 163 7.17 3.81 -10.56
CA GLU A 163 8.25 3.49 -11.50
C GLU A 163 9.48 2.88 -10.81
N GLY A 164 9.45 2.69 -9.49
CA GLY A 164 10.58 2.24 -8.70
C GLY A 164 11.62 3.33 -8.41
N LYS A 165 11.32 4.60 -8.69
CA LYS A 165 12.23 5.71 -8.46
C LYS A 165 12.24 6.13 -7.01
N LEU A 166 13.41 6.07 -6.37
CA LEU A 166 13.63 6.57 -5.02
C LEU A 166 13.66 8.11 -5.01
N GLN A 167 12.82 8.71 -4.20
CA GLN A 167 12.67 10.15 -4.04
C GLN A 167 12.87 10.56 -2.59
N SER A 168 13.51 11.72 -2.37
CA SER A 168 13.70 12.29 -1.04
C SER A 168 12.67 13.38 -0.78
N ALA A 169 11.97 13.27 0.35
CA ALA A 169 11.16 14.33 0.91
C ALA A 169 11.93 15.00 2.05
N TYR A 170 11.92 16.31 2.06
CA TYR A 170 12.58 17.10 3.10
C TYR A 170 11.53 17.69 4.02
N LYS A 171 11.85 17.75 5.31
CA LYS A 171 10.98 18.37 6.30
C LYS A 171 10.80 19.86 6.02
N ALA A 172 9.57 20.33 6.17
CA ALA A 172 9.19 21.73 6.07
C ALA A 172 9.16 22.43 7.45
N SER A 173 9.04 21.67 8.53
CA SER A 173 8.94 22.17 9.90
C SER A 173 9.63 21.22 10.88
N TYR A 174 9.64 21.59 12.15
CA TYR A 174 10.15 20.74 13.22
C TYR A 174 8.99 20.10 14.00
N PRO A 175 9.17 18.87 14.54
CA PRO A 175 8.17 18.25 15.38
C PRO A 175 7.90 19.11 16.63
N PRO A 176 6.64 19.27 17.04
CA PRO A 176 6.28 20.04 18.23
C PRO A 176 6.53 19.22 19.51
N GLY A 177 6.82 19.93 20.61
CA GLY A 177 6.94 19.34 21.95
C GLY A 177 7.91 18.15 22.01
N ASP A 178 7.42 17.02 22.50
CA ASP A 178 8.20 15.79 22.65
C ASP A 178 8.18 14.87 21.42
N ALA A 179 7.53 15.28 20.35
CA ALA A 179 7.50 14.48 19.12
C ALA A 179 8.90 14.32 18.51
N ARG A 180 9.20 13.14 18.00
CA ARG A 180 10.51 12.78 17.43
C ARG A 180 10.32 12.07 16.08
N GLU A 181 11.33 12.14 15.23
CA GLU A 181 11.38 11.33 14.02
C GLU A 181 11.41 9.84 14.39
N ASP A 182 10.68 9.01 13.65
CA ASP A 182 10.45 7.60 13.99
C ASP A 182 11.74 6.80 14.24
N TRP A 183 12.77 7.03 13.43
CA TRP A 183 14.05 6.35 13.56
C TRP A 183 14.78 6.70 14.89
N ILE A 184 14.56 7.89 15.44
CA ILE A 184 15.12 8.32 16.74
C ILE A 184 14.42 7.56 17.86
N ILE A 185 13.11 7.44 17.79
CA ILE A 185 12.31 6.68 18.76
C ILE A 185 12.80 5.22 18.80
N PHE A 186 12.89 4.58 17.63
CA PHE A 186 13.40 3.21 17.55
C PHE A 186 14.84 3.05 18.02
N LYS A 187 15.71 4.00 17.69
CA LYS A 187 17.09 3.98 18.17
C LYS A 187 17.18 4.05 19.69
N ASN A 188 16.40 4.93 20.31
CA ASN A 188 16.35 5.07 21.76
C ASN A 188 15.78 3.79 22.41
N LEU A 189 14.68 3.27 21.88
CA LEU A 189 14.07 2.02 22.36
C LEU A 189 15.06 0.85 22.27
N ALA A 190 15.74 0.70 21.14
CA ALA A 190 16.76 -0.34 20.94
C ALA A 190 17.91 -0.23 21.96
N SER A 191 18.35 0.99 22.28
CA SER A 191 19.36 1.23 23.31
C SER A 191 18.88 0.85 24.71
N MET A 192 17.63 1.15 25.04
CA MET A 192 17.03 0.81 26.35
C MET A 192 16.92 -0.72 26.54
N ILE A 193 16.60 -1.46 25.50
CA ILE A 193 16.56 -2.94 25.54
C ILE A 193 17.92 -3.59 25.32
N LYS A 194 19.02 -2.82 25.37
CA LYS A 194 20.41 -3.27 25.20
C LYS A 194 20.70 -3.96 23.86
N LYS A 195 19.99 -3.56 22.80
CA LYS A 195 20.19 -4.00 21.41
C LYS A 195 20.34 -2.78 20.48
N PRO A 196 21.39 -1.94 20.68
CA PRO A 196 21.52 -0.70 19.93
C PRO A 196 21.71 -0.96 18.43
N PHE A 197 21.16 -0.08 17.60
CA PHE A 197 21.42 -0.11 16.18
C PHE A 197 22.80 0.44 15.84
N GLU A 198 23.42 -0.06 14.77
CA GLU A 198 24.75 0.37 14.31
C GLU A 198 24.74 1.78 13.69
N TYR A 199 23.62 2.23 13.10
CA TYR A 199 23.55 3.53 12.46
C TYR A 199 23.54 4.67 13.50
N LYS A 200 24.44 5.63 13.31
CA LYS A 200 24.64 6.76 14.25
C LYS A 200 23.73 7.94 13.94
N ASN A 201 23.37 8.13 12.69
CA ASN A 201 22.58 9.26 12.18
C ASN A 201 21.76 8.85 10.94
N VAL A 202 20.90 9.77 10.49
CA VAL A 202 20.03 9.54 9.33
C VAL A 202 20.79 9.29 8.02
N LYS A 203 22.00 9.82 7.88
CA LYS A 203 22.84 9.57 6.69
C LYS A 203 23.26 8.11 6.64
N HIS A 204 23.78 7.55 7.72
CA HIS A 204 24.13 6.13 7.80
C HIS A 204 22.91 5.21 7.59
N LEU A 205 21.76 5.59 8.15
CA LEU A 205 20.51 4.84 7.91
C LEU A 205 20.14 4.84 6.43
N ARG A 206 20.22 5.98 5.74
CA ARG A 206 19.94 6.10 4.30
C ARG A 206 20.92 5.31 3.44
N GLU A 207 22.20 5.33 3.78
CA GLU A 207 23.21 4.54 3.09
C GLU A 207 22.91 3.03 3.20
N SER A 208 22.47 2.57 4.37
CA SER A 208 22.03 1.20 4.58
C SER A 208 20.78 0.85 3.76
N ILE A 209 19.79 1.74 3.74
CA ILE A 209 18.57 1.56 2.93
C ILE A 209 18.91 1.48 1.45
N ASN A 210 19.73 2.39 0.93
CA ASN A 210 20.13 2.41 -0.48
C ASN A 210 20.84 1.11 -0.89
N LYS A 211 21.73 0.60 -0.07
CA LYS A 211 22.39 -0.69 -0.32
C LYS A 211 21.37 -1.83 -0.37
N HIS A 212 20.41 -1.84 0.55
CA HIS A 212 19.39 -2.88 0.62
C HIS A 212 18.46 -2.87 -0.60
N ILE A 213 18.02 -1.68 -1.04
CA ILE A 213 17.15 -1.53 -2.21
C ILE A 213 17.91 -1.89 -3.50
N GLN A 214 19.14 -1.42 -3.68
CA GLN A 214 19.94 -1.71 -4.89
C GLN A 214 20.16 -3.20 -5.12
N LEU A 215 20.24 -4.00 -4.07
CA LEU A 215 20.38 -5.45 -4.16
C LEU A 215 19.12 -6.16 -4.68
N LYS A 216 17.97 -5.48 -4.70
CA LYS A 216 16.66 -6.07 -5.06
C LYS A 216 16.13 -5.62 -6.42
N ILE A 217 16.74 -4.66 -7.08
CA ILE A 217 16.32 -4.22 -8.42
C ILE A 217 16.77 -5.25 -9.46
N ASN A 218 16.04 -6.34 -9.53
CA ASN A 218 16.10 -7.28 -10.64
C ASN A 218 14.76 -7.20 -11.38
N ASN A 219 14.78 -6.68 -12.59
CA ASN A 219 13.62 -6.59 -13.49
C ASN A 219 13.12 -7.96 -14.01
N HIS A 220 13.30 -9.01 -13.23
CA HIS A 220 12.91 -10.34 -13.66
C HIS A 220 11.63 -10.78 -12.94
N VAL A 221 10.64 -11.17 -13.72
CA VAL A 221 9.51 -11.97 -13.23
C VAL A 221 10.07 -13.32 -12.82
N THR A 222 10.33 -13.48 -11.54
CA THR A 222 11.10 -14.63 -11.01
C THR A 222 10.29 -15.91 -10.92
N LYS A 223 8.97 -15.84 -10.82
CA LYS A 223 8.10 -17.00 -10.71
C LYS A 223 6.69 -16.69 -11.23
N ILE A 224 6.15 -17.58 -12.04
CA ILE A 224 4.75 -17.58 -12.44
C ILE A 224 4.10 -18.74 -11.72
N ASN A 225 3.06 -18.46 -10.94
CA ASN A 225 2.27 -19.48 -10.28
C ASN A 225 1.05 -19.81 -11.16
N GLU A 226 0.77 -21.10 -11.34
CA GLU A 226 -0.49 -21.53 -11.91
C GLU A 226 -1.57 -21.41 -10.84
N ILE A 227 -2.62 -20.67 -11.13
CA ILE A 227 -3.73 -20.42 -10.19
C ILE A 227 -5.04 -20.77 -10.86
N ASN A 228 -5.89 -21.42 -10.10
CA ASN A 228 -7.24 -21.74 -10.53
C ASN A 228 -8.08 -20.49 -10.73
N PHE A 229 -8.95 -20.53 -11.71
CA PHE A 229 -9.92 -19.47 -11.96
C PHE A 229 -10.83 -19.28 -10.75
N VAL A 230 -10.95 -18.02 -10.33
CA VAL A 230 -11.89 -17.59 -9.29
C VAL A 230 -12.83 -16.56 -9.90
N GLU A 231 -14.12 -16.88 -9.96
CA GLU A 231 -15.14 -15.94 -10.42
C GLU A 231 -15.52 -14.98 -9.31
N GLU A 232 -15.35 -13.69 -9.57
CA GLU A 232 -15.68 -12.61 -8.66
C GLU A 232 -15.95 -11.32 -9.44
N ASN A 233 -16.87 -10.50 -8.93
CA ASN A 233 -17.00 -9.13 -9.40
C ASN A 233 -16.01 -8.24 -8.64
N ILE A 234 -15.08 -7.63 -9.37
CA ILE A 234 -14.11 -6.69 -8.82
C ILE A 234 -14.85 -5.47 -8.28
N SER A 235 -14.78 -5.27 -6.98
CA SER A 235 -15.39 -4.13 -6.31
C SER A 235 -14.39 -3.01 -6.14
N ILE A 236 -14.80 -1.78 -6.44
CA ILE A 236 -14.02 -0.59 -6.16
C ILE A 236 -14.19 -0.23 -4.69
N LYS A 237 -13.07 -0.14 -3.95
CA LYS A 237 -13.06 0.48 -2.62
C LYS A 237 -12.68 1.95 -2.80
N PRO A 238 -13.64 2.88 -2.76
CA PRO A 238 -13.33 4.29 -2.94
C PRO A 238 -12.46 4.80 -1.79
N ILE A 239 -11.43 5.56 -2.13
CA ILE A 239 -10.65 6.30 -1.14
C ILE A 239 -11.50 7.49 -0.69
N ASP A 240 -11.56 7.70 0.62
CA ASP A 240 -12.21 8.92 1.15
C ASP A 240 -11.32 10.12 0.83
N TYR A 241 -11.74 10.91 -0.15
CA TYR A 241 -10.99 12.07 -0.64
C TYR A 241 -10.60 13.06 0.47
N TYR A 242 -11.46 13.22 1.47
CA TYR A 242 -11.24 14.18 2.56
C TYR A 242 -10.37 13.61 3.69
N TYR A 243 -10.28 12.28 3.79
CA TYR A 243 -9.62 11.59 4.92
C TYR A 243 -8.45 10.70 4.48
N THR A 244 -7.69 11.17 3.51
CA THR A 244 -6.60 10.38 2.91
C THR A 244 -5.38 10.15 3.81
N ASN A 245 -5.19 10.99 4.81
CA ASN A 245 -4.03 10.92 5.71
C ASN A 245 -4.39 11.41 7.13
N PRO A 246 -3.53 11.18 8.14
CA PRO A 246 -3.81 11.57 9.53
C PRO A 246 -4.05 13.07 9.73
N VAL A 247 -3.30 13.91 9.03
CA VAL A 247 -3.46 15.37 9.10
C VAL A 247 -4.85 15.78 8.60
N ALA A 248 -5.28 15.25 7.46
CA ALA A 248 -6.59 15.53 6.90
C ALA A 248 -7.73 15.02 7.82
N ARG A 249 -7.58 13.82 8.41
CA ARG A 249 -8.56 13.28 9.37
C ARG A 249 -8.69 14.10 10.65
N SER A 250 -7.60 14.70 11.09
CA SER A 250 -7.59 15.57 12.29
C SER A 250 -8.05 17.00 12.00
N SER A 251 -8.26 17.36 10.73
CA SER A 251 -8.68 18.70 10.32
C SER A 251 -10.19 18.89 10.46
N LYS A 252 -10.60 19.86 11.26
CA LYS A 252 -12.01 20.26 11.40
C LYS A 252 -12.62 20.70 10.06
N ILE A 253 -11.86 21.49 9.28
CA ILE A 253 -12.28 21.97 7.97
C ILE A 253 -12.53 20.81 7.00
N MET A 254 -11.62 19.84 6.95
CA MET A 254 -11.80 18.66 6.09
C MET A 254 -13.01 17.82 6.51
N SER A 255 -13.27 17.72 7.82
CA SER A 255 -14.47 17.07 8.33
C SER A 255 -15.76 17.79 7.90
N GLU A 256 -15.80 19.11 7.99
CA GLU A 256 -16.92 19.93 7.53
C GLU A 256 -17.15 19.80 6.02
N CYS A 257 -16.10 19.88 5.21
CA CYS A 257 -16.17 19.67 3.75
C CYS A 257 -16.72 18.29 3.40
N ARG A 258 -16.28 17.24 4.10
CA ARG A 258 -16.78 15.88 3.92
C ARG A 258 -18.26 15.75 4.22
N GLN A 259 -18.75 16.40 5.29
CA GLN A 259 -20.15 16.38 5.65
C GLN A 259 -21.02 17.12 4.61
N ILE A 260 -20.55 18.29 4.13
CA ILE A 260 -21.23 19.06 3.09
C ILE A 260 -21.28 18.25 1.79
N SER A 261 -20.18 17.66 1.36
CA SER A 261 -20.11 16.83 0.15
C SER A 261 -21.12 15.67 0.18
N LYS A 262 -21.28 15.00 1.31
CA LYS A 262 -22.28 13.94 1.49
C LYS A 262 -23.73 14.43 1.38
N LYS A 263 -23.99 15.66 1.84
CA LYS A 263 -25.33 16.26 1.79
C LYS A 263 -25.71 16.76 0.39
N LEU A 264 -24.73 17.25 -0.36
CA LEU A 264 -24.99 17.88 -1.66
C LEU A 264 -25.25 16.87 -2.79
N LEU A 265 -25.11 15.56 -2.56
CA LEU A 265 -25.19 14.55 -3.64
C LEU A 265 -24.28 14.91 -4.84
N PHE A 266 -23.33 15.81 -4.63
CA PHE A 266 -22.45 16.29 -5.66
C PHE A 266 -21.33 15.26 -5.85
N THR A 267 -21.64 14.28 -6.64
CA THR A 267 -20.62 13.39 -7.18
C THR A 267 -20.37 13.85 -8.60
N GLY A 268 -19.26 14.52 -8.83
CA GLY A 268 -18.75 14.73 -10.19
C GLY A 268 -18.40 13.42 -10.89
N ILE A 269 -18.71 12.31 -10.26
CA ILE A 269 -18.69 10.94 -10.76
C ILE A 269 -20.06 10.38 -10.49
N GLU A 270 -21.02 10.80 -11.31
CA GLU A 270 -22.24 10.05 -11.39
C GLU A 270 -21.97 8.68 -12.00
N LYS A 271 -22.33 7.69 -11.21
CA LYS A 271 -22.70 6.33 -11.59
C LYS A 271 -22.51 6.05 -13.09
N ALA A 272 -21.37 5.49 -13.43
CA ALA A 272 -21.35 4.59 -14.56
C ALA A 272 -22.25 3.39 -14.15
N SER A 273 -23.51 3.48 -14.54
CA SER A 273 -24.48 2.38 -14.48
C SER A 273 -24.03 1.27 -15.41
#